data_065d5753b25c45ee241983bfdcab2ad4
#
_entry.id   065d5753b25c45ee241983bfdcab2ad4
#
_cell.length_a   1.000
_cell.length_b   1.000
_cell.length_c   1.000
_cell.angle_alpha   90.00
_cell.angle_beta   90.00
_cell.angle_gamma   90.00
#
_symmetry.space_group_name_H-M   'P 1'
#
loop_
_entity.id
_entity.type
_entity.pdbx_description
1 polymer ?
#
loop_
_entity_poly.entity_id
_entity_poly.type
_entity_poly.pdbx_seq_one_letter_code
_entity_poly.pdbx_strand_id
1 'polypeptide(L)'
;RDKKVGVVTVFRTLKSLTACGIAREITLGDGLTRFEHSYHHPHHHHIVCTECHKAIEFVCPELERIQNEIIQKYHFQPIHHRFQTYGICEDCREHRPIGEIQKHDTERIFARDAAKMALCMENRCLEFYRDSASRNRSPEGKEVFRQMIREEENHIADLNAKLEEIVRFEKDLDHAPIFLHFDPCELEALIPNLSKFEVDGEIRLDAKASTELALALNRSSADFFRSYAEKFADTQGKQVLLDFARQEETHSNLIRQRMEEMLGLSKV
;
A
#
# COMPACT_ATOMS: atom_id res chain seq x y z
N ARG A 1 21.25 45.04 4.74
CA ARG A 1 20.74 44.17 5.86
C ARG A 1 20.00 43.01 5.24
N ASP A 2 20.70 41.89 5.06
CA ASP A 2 20.08 40.64 4.59
C ASP A 2 19.15 40.13 5.70
N LYS A 3 17.85 40.33 5.54
CA LYS A 3 16.85 39.69 6.38
C LYS A 3 16.85 38.23 6.02
N LYS A 4 17.36 37.36 6.90
CA LYS A 4 17.21 35.90 6.77
C LYS A 4 15.72 35.57 6.74
N VAL A 5 15.24 35.10 5.61
CA VAL A 5 13.85 34.60 5.46
C VAL A 5 13.72 33.32 6.25
N GLY A 6 12.75 33.24 7.16
CA GLY A 6 12.52 32.03 7.95
C GLY A 6 11.98 30.88 7.08
N VAL A 7 12.37 29.64 7.41
CA VAL A 7 11.93 28.40 6.69
C VAL A 7 10.41 28.32 6.59
N VAL A 8 9.68 28.69 7.64
CA VAL A 8 8.21 28.71 7.64
C VAL A 8 7.64 29.64 6.57
N THR A 9 8.27 30.81 6.38
CA THR A 9 7.84 31.78 5.35
C THR A 9 8.07 31.22 3.97
N VAL A 10 9.24 30.60 3.73
CA VAL A 10 9.55 29.95 2.44
C VAL A 10 8.53 28.85 2.16
N PHE A 11 8.25 27.97 3.12
CA PHE A 11 7.30 26.87 2.95
C PHE A 11 5.89 27.36 2.65
N ARG A 12 5.38 28.36 3.38
CA ARG A 12 4.06 28.97 3.12
C ARG A 12 3.99 29.59 1.75
N THR A 13 5.04 30.28 1.31
CA THR A 13 5.09 30.87 -0.04
C THR A 13 5.04 29.79 -1.11
N LEU A 14 5.82 28.71 -0.96
CA LEU A 14 5.81 27.59 -1.91
C LEU A 14 4.44 26.90 -1.96
N LYS A 15 3.78 26.70 -0.83
CA LYS A 15 2.39 26.17 -0.79
C LYS A 15 1.40 27.09 -1.50
N SER A 16 1.53 28.41 -1.34
CA SER A 16 0.69 29.37 -2.06
C SER A 16 0.93 29.34 -3.57
N LEU A 17 2.20 29.21 -4.00
CA LEU A 17 2.54 29.07 -5.41
C LEU A 17 2.01 27.76 -6.01
N THR A 18 1.99 26.68 -5.21
CA THR A 18 1.36 25.41 -5.64
C THR A 18 -0.14 25.54 -5.80
N ALA A 19 -0.81 26.22 -4.86
CA ALA A 19 -2.24 26.46 -4.95
C ALA A 19 -2.63 27.32 -6.17
N CYS A 20 -1.73 28.20 -6.63
CA CYS A 20 -1.91 29.00 -7.84
C CYS A 20 -1.46 28.28 -9.13
N GLY A 21 -0.96 27.05 -9.07
CA GLY A 21 -0.48 26.31 -10.24
C GLY A 21 0.87 26.79 -10.81
N ILE A 22 1.56 27.71 -10.11
CA ILE A 22 2.88 28.21 -10.52
C ILE A 22 3.99 27.24 -10.15
N ALA A 23 3.82 26.51 -9.02
CA ALA A 23 4.69 25.44 -8.60
C ALA A 23 3.92 24.13 -8.44
N ARG A 24 4.62 23.01 -8.42
CA ARG A 24 4.09 21.71 -8.04
C ARG A 24 4.95 21.07 -6.97
N GLU A 25 4.31 20.29 -6.13
CA GLU A 25 5.00 19.47 -5.14
C GLU A 25 5.45 18.18 -5.79
N ILE A 26 6.69 17.78 -5.51
CA ILE A 26 7.24 16.49 -5.92
C ILE A 26 7.75 15.74 -4.71
N THR A 27 7.49 14.46 -4.67
CA THR A 27 8.05 13.53 -3.70
C THR A 27 8.93 12.55 -4.45
N LEU A 28 10.19 12.46 -4.06
CA LEU A 28 11.16 11.58 -4.68
C LEU A 28 11.39 10.29 -3.87
N GLY A 29 10.40 9.86 -3.09
CA GLY A 29 10.45 8.62 -2.32
C GLY A 29 11.36 8.64 -1.07
N ASP A 30 11.93 9.79 -0.75
CA ASP A 30 12.83 10.00 0.40
C ASP A 30 12.13 10.70 1.59
N GLY A 31 10.80 10.80 1.54
CA GLY A 31 10.00 11.47 2.56
C GLY A 31 10.10 13.00 2.56
N LEU A 32 10.91 13.59 1.68
CA LEU A 32 11.09 15.03 1.58
C LEU A 32 10.17 15.61 0.52
N THR A 33 9.43 16.65 0.89
CA THR A 33 8.64 17.44 -0.06
C THR A 33 9.54 18.45 -0.73
N ARG A 34 9.61 18.40 -2.05
CA ARG A 34 10.30 19.37 -2.89
C ARG A 34 9.30 20.14 -3.72
N PHE A 35 9.71 21.30 -4.23
CA PHE A 35 8.89 22.15 -5.06
C PHE A 35 9.63 22.46 -6.36
N GLU A 36 8.93 22.36 -7.47
CA GLU A 36 9.43 22.78 -8.77
C GLU A 36 8.43 23.72 -9.44
N HIS A 37 8.89 24.56 -10.35
CA HIS A 37 7.99 25.42 -11.10
C HIS A 37 7.21 24.64 -12.16
N SER A 38 5.92 24.98 -12.34
CA SER A 38 5.04 24.28 -13.30
C SER A 38 4.98 24.95 -14.67
N TYR A 39 5.46 26.18 -14.78
CA TYR A 39 5.29 26.98 -15.99
C TYR A 39 6.43 26.72 -16.98
N HIS A 40 6.06 26.34 -18.23
CA HIS A 40 7.03 26.04 -19.31
C HIS A 40 8.17 25.09 -18.92
N HIS A 41 7.91 24.19 -17.98
CA HIS A 41 8.91 23.19 -17.57
C HIS A 41 8.84 22.00 -18.54
N PRO A 42 9.89 21.71 -19.32
CA PRO A 42 9.91 20.52 -20.16
C PRO A 42 9.75 19.28 -19.29
N HIS A 43 9.05 18.29 -19.83
CA HIS A 43 8.89 17.01 -19.13
C HIS A 43 10.27 16.37 -18.88
N HIS A 44 10.52 15.94 -17.66
CA HIS A 44 11.78 15.30 -17.27
C HIS A 44 11.51 14.20 -16.27
N HIS A 45 12.48 13.33 -16.13
CA HIS A 45 12.52 12.18 -15.25
C HIS A 45 13.56 12.40 -14.16
N HIS A 46 13.54 11.57 -13.11
CA HIS A 46 14.46 11.69 -11.99
C HIS A 46 15.22 10.39 -11.74
N ILE A 47 16.53 10.53 -11.46
CA ILE A 47 17.34 9.50 -10.80
C ILE A 47 17.68 10.02 -9.41
N VAL A 48 17.38 9.22 -8.38
CA VAL A 48 17.51 9.64 -6.98
C VAL A 48 18.47 8.71 -6.25
N CYS A 49 19.48 9.29 -5.61
CA CYS A 49 20.35 8.54 -4.72
C CYS A 49 19.64 8.28 -3.39
N THR A 50 19.56 7.02 -2.99
CA THR A 50 18.94 6.61 -1.72
C THR A 50 19.77 6.96 -0.50
N GLU A 51 21.09 7.23 -0.68
CA GLU A 51 22.02 7.54 0.41
C GLU A 51 22.12 9.03 0.69
N CYS A 52 22.43 9.83 -0.32
CA CYS A 52 22.63 11.27 -0.13
C CYS A 52 21.47 12.13 -0.63
N HIS A 53 20.41 11.52 -1.13
CA HIS A 53 19.21 12.16 -1.67
C HIS A 53 19.49 13.13 -2.84
N LYS A 54 20.66 12.98 -3.50
CA LYS A 54 20.98 13.71 -4.73
C LYS A 54 19.99 13.27 -5.80
N ALA A 55 19.26 14.22 -6.36
CA ALA A 55 18.37 13.99 -7.49
C ALA A 55 19.01 14.53 -8.77
N ILE A 56 18.94 13.78 -9.84
CA ILE A 56 19.39 14.16 -11.18
C ILE A 56 18.16 14.17 -12.09
N GLU A 57 17.90 15.30 -12.71
CA GLU A 57 16.88 15.46 -13.73
C GLU A 57 17.45 15.07 -15.10
N PHE A 58 16.68 14.33 -15.89
CA PHE A 58 17.06 13.99 -17.26
C PHE A 58 15.84 13.91 -18.19
N VAL A 59 16.09 14.12 -19.46
CA VAL A 59 15.10 13.97 -20.52
C VAL A 59 15.52 12.80 -21.40
N CYS A 60 14.61 11.89 -21.68
CA CYS A 60 14.88 10.71 -22.51
C CYS A 60 13.75 10.50 -23.52
N PRO A 61 13.92 10.96 -24.77
CA PRO A 61 12.91 10.80 -25.82
C PRO A 61 12.55 9.34 -26.11
N GLU A 62 13.47 8.40 -25.90
CA GLU A 62 13.23 6.97 -26.09
C GLU A 62 12.22 6.44 -25.07
N LEU A 63 12.32 6.87 -23.81
CA LEU A 63 11.33 6.49 -22.76
C LEU A 63 9.94 7.01 -23.11
N GLU A 64 9.86 8.24 -23.56
CA GLU A 64 8.59 8.84 -24.01
C GLU A 64 7.99 8.07 -25.20
N ARG A 65 8.83 7.66 -26.16
CA ARG A 65 8.40 6.87 -27.31
C ARG A 65 7.86 5.51 -26.88
N ILE A 66 8.60 4.78 -26.04
CA ILE A 66 8.19 3.45 -25.56
C ILE A 66 6.88 3.56 -24.78
N GLN A 67 6.75 4.55 -23.91
CA GLN A 67 5.53 4.79 -23.15
C GLN A 67 4.33 5.07 -24.08
N ASN A 68 4.51 5.91 -25.10
CA ASN A 68 3.46 6.22 -26.05
C ASN A 68 3.04 4.97 -26.85
N GLU A 69 3.96 4.10 -27.23
CA GLU A 69 3.66 2.83 -27.90
C GLU A 69 2.82 1.90 -26.99
N ILE A 70 3.15 1.83 -25.71
CA ILE A 70 2.40 1.05 -24.71
C ILE A 70 0.99 1.62 -24.56
N ILE A 71 0.86 2.94 -24.37
CA ILE A 71 -0.40 3.64 -24.23
C ILE A 71 -1.33 3.41 -25.43
N GLN A 72 -0.77 3.52 -26.64
CA GLN A 72 -1.53 3.24 -27.87
C GLN A 72 -1.98 1.79 -27.97
N LYS A 73 -1.10 0.85 -27.63
CA LYS A 73 -1.41 -0.60 -27.63
C LYS A 73 -2.59 -0.94 -26.72
N TYR A 74 -2.71 -0.24 -25.59
CA TYR A 74 -3.81 -0.46 -24.64
C TYR A 74 -4.99 0.51 -24.80
N HIS A 75 -4.98 1.34 -25.86
CA HIS A 75 -6.03 2.34 -26.15
C HIS A 75 -6.31 3.26 -24.95
N PHE A 76 -5.25 3.66 -24.22
CA PHE A 76 -5.34 4.47 -23.02
C PHE A 76 -5.10 5.94 -23.35
N GLN A 77 -5.81 6.85 -22.70
CA GLN A 77 -5.56 8.30 -22.80
C GLN A 77 -4.84 8.75 -21.52
N PRO A 78 -3.53 9.03 -21.55
CA PRO A 78 -2.78 9.43 -20.37
C PRO A 78 -3.14 10.86 -19.98
N ILE A 79 -3.29 11.09 -18.69
CA ILE A 79 -3.44 12.42 -18.10
C ILE A 79 -2.10 12.90 -17.54
N HIS A 80 -1.36 11.98 -16.94
CA HIS A 80 -0.07 12.24 -16.32
C HIS A 80 0.76 10.96 -16.28
N HIS A 81 2.10 11.09 -16.35
CA HIS A 81 3.00 9.99 -16.08
C HIS A 81 4.22 10.45 -15.28
N ARG A 82 4.88 9.52 -14.63
CA ARG A 82 6.11 9.77 -13.88
C ARG A 82 7.06 8.58 -14.05
N PHE A 83 8.33 8.88 -14.30
CA PHE A 83 9.39 7.90 -14.27
C PHE A 83 10.47 8.33 -13.27
N GLN A 84 10.76 7.45 -12.32
CA GLN A 84 11.77 7.69 -11.28
C GLN A 84 12.62 6.42 -11.13
N THR A 85 13.94 6.60 -11.08
CA THR A 85 14.89 5.52 -10.80
C THR A 85 15.59 5.81 -9.50
N TYR A 86 15.66 4.84 -8.61
CA TYR A 86 16.34 4.91 -7.34
C TYR A 86 17.60 4.05 -7.35
N GLY A 87 18.68 4.54 -6.77
CA GLY A 87 19.94 3.82 -6.72
C GLY A 87 20.97 4.57 -5.88
N ILE A 88 22.21 4.10 -5.89
CA ILE A 88 23.32 4.72 -5.17
C ILE A 88 24.19 5.46 -6.17
N CYS A 89 24.42 6.78 -5.98
CA CYS A 89 25.25 7.56 -6.86
C CYS A 89 26.73 7.14 -6.75
N GLU A 90 27.53 7.53 -7.75
CA GLU A 90 28.96 7.19 -7.81
C GLU A 90 29.71 7.65 -6.55
N ASP A 91 29.47 8.89 -6.12
CA ASP A 91 30.09 9.44 -4.93
C ASP A 91 29.84 8.60 -3.66
N CYS A 92 28.59 8.12 -3.49
CA CYS A 92 28.24 7.26 -2.35
C CYS A 92 28.78 5.85 -2.50
N ARG A 93 28.85 5.32 -3.75
CA ARG A 93 29.37 4.00 -4.03
C ARG A 93 30.86 3.89 -3.80
N GLU A 94 31.63 4.93 -4.13
CA GLU A 94 33.08 4.95 -3.90
C GLU A 94 33.45 4.97 -2.43
N HIS A 95 32.59 5.51 -1.57
CA HIS A 95 32.80 5.60 -0.12
C HIS A 95 32.31 4.36 0.65
N ARG A 96 31.67 3.41 0.00
CA ARG A 96 31.23 2.14 0.58
C ARG A 96 31.67 0.96 -0.29
N PRO A 97 32.29 -0.09 0.25
CA PRO A 97 32.64 -1.30 -0.51
C PRO A 97 31.33 -1.96 -0.98
N ILE A 98 31.20 -2.11 -2.29
CA ILE A 98 30.02 -2.60 -3.03
C ILE A 98 29.50 -3.98 -2.60
N GLY A 99 30.30 -4.74 -1.82
CA GLY A 99 29.99 -6.14 -1.47
C GLY A 99 28.96 -6.33 -0.37
N GLU A 100 28.66 -5.32 0.46
CA GLU A 100 27.84 -5.49 1.64
C GLU A 100 26.42 -4.87 1.56
N ILE A 101 26.17 -3.97 0.60
CA ILE A 101 24.93 -3.18 0.56
C ILE A 101 23.79 -3.85 -0.22
N GLN A 102 24.08 -4.77 -1.15
CA GLN A 102 23.16 -4.95 -2.28
C GLN A 102 22.06 -6.00 -2.13
N LYS A 103 22.20 -7.01 -1.33
CA LYS A 103 21.19 -8.08 -1.31
C LYS A 103 20.25 -8.01 -0.10
N HIS A 104 20.82 -7.79 1.06
CA HIS A 104 20.05 -7.78 2.32
C HIS A 104 19.15 -6.55 2.44
N ASP A 105 19.61 -5.37 2.04
CA ASP A 105 18.84 -4.12 2.17
C ASP A 105 17.62 -4.11 1.23
N THR A 106 17.80 -4.54 -0.01
CA THR A 106 16.70 -4.62 -0.99
C THR A 106 15.65 -5.64 -0.56
N GLU A 107 16.07 -6.79 -0.04
CA GLU A 107 15.15 -7.82 0.45
C GLU A 107 14.35 -7.33 1.67
N ARG A 108 14.98 -6.58 2.58
CA ARG A 108 14.32 -6.00 3.75
C ARG A 108 13.38 -4.87 3.39
N ILE A 109 13.77 -3.99 2.48
CA ILE A 109 12.89 -2.95 1.95
C ILE A 109 11.65 -3.59 1.33
N PHE A 110 11.83 -4.64 0.54
CA PHE A 110 10.70 -5.35 -0.04
C PHE A 110 9.82 -6.01 1.03
N ALA A 111 10.43 -6.64 2.06
CA ALA A 111 9.68 -7.22 3.17
C ALA A 111 8.89 -6.16 3.97
N ARG A 112 9.48 -4.98 4.21
CA ARG A 112 8.81 -3.82 4.80
C ARG A 112 7.61 -3.38 3.97
N ASP A 113 7.79 -3.22 2.67
CA ASP A 113 6.74 -2.75 1.77
C ASP A 113 5.61 -3.77 1.67
N ALA A 114 5.93 -5.06 1.61
CA ALA A 114 4.96 -6.15 1.65
C ALA A 114 4.14 -6.14 2.96
N ALA A 115 4.79 -5.91 4.11
CA ALA A 115 4.11 -5.78 5.39
C ALA A 115 3.21 -4.53 5.45
N LYS A 116 3.67 -3.39 4.91
CA LYS A 116 2.86 -2.17 4.80
C LYS A 116 1.63 -2.37 3.89
N MET A 117 1.78 -3.11 2.80
CA MET A 117 0.68 -3.47 1.91
C MET A 117 -0.36 -4.35 2.61
N ALA A 118 0.09 -5.36 3.35
CA ALA A 118 -0.78 -6.20 4.17
C ALA A 118 -1.53 -5.36 5.22
N LEU A 119 -0.82 -4.49 5.97
CA LEU A 119 -1.45 -3.56 6.92
C LEU A 119 -2.49 -2.65 6.27
N CYS A 120 -2.27 -2.18 5.05
CA CYS A 120 -3.26 -1.39 4.31
C CYS A 120 -4.53 -2.20 4.08
N MET A 121 -4.42 -3.47 3.69
CA MET A 121 -5.57 -4.35 3.48
C MET A 121 -6.33 -4.61 4.77
N GLU A 122 -5.63 -4.98 5.86
CA GLU A 122 -6.27 -5.24 7.16
C GLU A 122 -7.03 -4.02 7.69
N ASN A 123 -6.46 -2.82 7.55
CA ASN A 123 -7.17 -1.61 7.93
C ASN A 123 -8.44 -1.39 7.09
N ARG A 124 -8.44 -1.73 5.81
CA ARG A 124 -9.62 -1.67 4.94
C ARG A 124 -10.67 -2.71 5.35
N CYS A 125 -10.25 -3.94 5.67
CA CYS A 125 -11.15 -4.97 6.19
C CYS A 125 -11.78 -4.52 7.51
N LEU A 126 -10.98 -3.97 8.42
CA LEU A 126 -11.46 -3.44 9.70
C LEU A 126 -12.49 -2.33 9.52
N GLU A 127 -12.25 -1.36 8.63
CA GLU A 127 -13.22 -0.30 8.31
C GLU A 127 -14.50 -0.89 7.72
N PHE A 128 -14.40 -1.84 6.80
CA PHE A 128 -15.55 -2.53 6.23
C PHE A 128 -16.38 -3.25 7.29
N TYR A 129 -15.76 -4.00 8.19
CA TYR A 129 -16.48 -4.71 9.25
C TYR A 129 -17.12 -3.75 10.27
N ARG A 130 -16.46 -2.64 10.59
CA ARG A 130 -17.02 -1.58 11.44
C ARG A 130 -18.26 -0.93 10.82
N ASP A 131 -18.19 -0.58 9.52
CA ASP A 131 -19.35 -0.05 8.80
C ASP A 131 -20.49 -1.08 8.72
N SER A 132 -20.15 -2.33 8.38
CA SER A 132 -21.09 -3.44 8.34
C SER A 132 -21.80 -3.66 9.68
N ALA A 133 -21.06 -3.69 10.79
CA ALA A 133 -21.61 -3.85 12.12
C ALA A 133 -22.52 -2.66 12.53
N SER A 134 -22.17 -1.46 12.11
CA SER A 134 -22.94 -0.26 12.44
C SER A 134 -24.29 -0.21 11.72
N ARG A 135 -24.29 -0.57 10.43
CA ARG A 135 -25.43 -0.45 9.52
C ARG A 135 -26.36 -1.67 9.51
N ASN A 136 -25.84 -2.85 9.83
CA ASN A 136 -26.67 -4.06 9.86
C ASN A 136 -27.72 -3.99 10.96
N ARG A 137 -28.98 -4.37 10.67
CA ARG A 137 -30.09 -4.38 11.64
C ARG A 137 -30.26 -5.74 12.32
N SER A 138 -29.72 -6.82 11.78
CA SER A 138 -29.75 -8.15 12.42
C SER A 138 -28.77 -8.20 13.59
N PRO A 139 -29.22 -8.54 14.80
CA PRO A 139 -28.36 -8.69 15.97
C PRO A 139 -27.30 -9.78 15.77
N GLU A 140 -27.67 -10.90 15.15
CA GLU A 140 -26.82 -12.06 14.91
C GLU A 140 -25.73 -11.70 13.88
N GLY A 141 -26.12 -11.03 12.80
CA GLY A 141 -25.18 -10.56 11.79
C GLY A 141 -24.22 -9.49 12.31
N LYS A 142 -24.70 -8.59 13.19
CA LYS A 142 -23.83 -7.64 13.89
C LYS A 142 -22.76 -8.34 14.72
N GLU A 143 -23.12 -9.41 15.41
CA GLU A 143 -22.17 -10.10 16.26
C GLU A 143 -21.06 -10.79 15.43
N VAL A 144 -21.42 -11.34 14.26
CA VAL A 144 -20.41 -11.84 13.31
C VAL A 144 -19.40 -10.75 12.95
N PHE A 145 -19.85 -9.58 12.52
CA PHE A 145 -18.95 -8.48 12.16
C PHE A 145 -18.13 -7.96 13.36
N ARG A 146 -18.71 -7.92 14.57
CA ARG A 146 -17.96 -7.54 15.79
C ARG A 146 -16.85 -8.54 16.09
N GLN A 147 -17.08 -9.82 15.82
CA GLN A 147 -16.04 -10.83 15.95
C GLN A 147 -14.93 -10.59 14.93
N MET A 148 -15.27 -10.31 13.67
CA MET A 148 -14.29 -9.98 12.64
C MET A 148 -13.45 -8.76 13.05
N ILE A 149 -14.06 -7.72 13.57
CA ILE A 149 -13.35 -6.54 14.08
C ILE A 149 -12.27 -6.93 15.09
N ARG A 150 -12.59 -7.78 16.06
CA ARG A 150 -11.62 -8.22 17.08
C ARG A 150 -10.44 -9.01 16.46
N GLU A 151 -10.73 -9.80 15.45
CA GLU A 151 -9.73 -10.62 14.76
C GLU A 151 -8.80 -9.74 13.90
N GLU A 152 -9.36 -8.77 13.15
CA GLU A 152 -8.56 -7.80 12.40
C GLU A 152 -7.68 -6.92 13.30
N GLU A 153 -8.19 -6.48 14.46
CA GLU A 153 -7.40 -5.71 15.43
C GLU A 153 -6.18 -6.52 15.94
N ASN A 154 -6.30 -7.83 16.12
CA ASN A 154 -5.18 -8.70 16.47
C ASN A 154 -4.18 -8.85 15.29
N HIS A 155 -4.68 -9.06 14.06
CA HIS A 155 -3.82 -9.16 12.86
C HIS A 155 -3.03 -7.88 12.63
N ILE A 156 -3.66 -6.72 12.77
CA ILE A 156 -2.99 -5.42 12.67
C ILE A 156 -1.88 -5.29 13.72
N ALA A 157 -2.13 -5.75 14.95
CA ALA A 157 -1.12 -5.73 16.01
C ALA A 157 0.07 -6.64 15.67
N ASP A 158 -0.18 -7.86 15.19
CA ASP A 158 0.85 -8.81 14.78
C ASP A 158 1.67 -8.31 13.59
N LEU A 159 1.01 -7.71 12.58
CA LEU A 159 1.69 -7.12 11.42
C LEU A 159 2.53 -5.91 11.80
N ASN A 160 2.07 -5.06 12.73
CA ASN A 160 2.85 -3.95 13.24
C ASN A 160 4.09 -4.45 14.00
N ALA A 161 3.96 -5.48 14.84
CA ALA A 161 5.10 -6.09 15.53
C ALA A 161 6.12 -6.68 14.53
N LYS A 162 5.63 -7.34 13.47
CA LYS A 162 6.48 -7.85 12.39
C LYS A 162 7.18 -6.74 11.62
N LEU A 163 6.48 -5.65 11.33
CA LEU A 163 7.05 -4.47 10.68
C LEU A 163 8.14 -3.83 11.55
N GLU A 164 7.89 -3.67 12.85
CA GLU A 164 8.88 -3.18 13.81
C GLU A 164 10.12 -4.07 13.84
N GLU A 165 9.96 -5.40 13.77
CA GLU A 165 11.08 -6.35 13.70
C GLU A 165 11.90 -6.14 12.42
N ILE A 166 11.24 -5.98 11.27
CA ILE A 166 11.90 -5.75 9.97
C ILE A 166 12.72 -4.46 10.01
N VAL A 167 12.20 -3.37 10.58
CA VAL A 167 12.84 -2.05 10.61
C VAL A 167 13.76 -1.83 11.81
N ARG A 168 13.73 -2.71 12.83
CA ARG A 168 14.38 -2.51 14.13
C ARG A 168 15.88 -2.29 14.06
N PHE A 169 16.55 -2.91 13.11
CA PHE A 169 18.01 -2.89 12.99
C PHE A 169 18.55 -1.79 12.07
N GLU A 170 17.67 -1.10 11.35
CA GLU A 170 18.03 -0.06 10.39
C GLU A 170 17.04 1.10 10.47
N LYS A 171 17.41 2.15 11.23
CA LYS A 171 16.58 3.34 11.41
C LYS A 171 16.21 4.03 10.09
N ASP A 172 17.03 3.84 9.06
CA ASP A 172 16.83 4.44 7.73
C ASP A 172 15.86 3.63 6.85
N LEU A 173 15.54 2.38 7.22
CA LEU A 173 14.61 1.54 6.46
C LEU A 173 13.18 2.08 6.46
N ASP A 174 12.74 2.72 7.54
CA ASP A 174 11.38 3.28 7.59
C ASP A 174 11.22 4.48 6.65
N HIS A 175 12.31 5.18 6.37
CA HIS A 175 12.38 6.31 5.44
C HIS A 175 12.90 5.94 4.05
N ALA A 176 13.32 4.68 3.84
CA ALA A 176 13.78 4.22 2.55
C ALA A 176 12.66 4.32 1.49
N PRO A 177 12.99 4.58 0.23
CA PRO A 177 12.01 4.63 -0.85
C PRO A 177 11.14 3.38 -0.90
N ILE A 178 9.90 3.54 -1.31
CA ILE A 178 8.97 2.41 -1.53
C ILE A 178 9.37 1.72 -2.82
N PHE A 179 9.72 0.43 -2.75
CA PHE A 179 10.05 -0.40 -3.91
C PHE A 179 8.84 -1.18 -4.42
N LEU A 180 7.94 -1.56 -3.53
CA LEU A 180 6.72 -2.23 -3.90
C LEU A 180 5.62 -1.20 -4.16
N HIS A 181 5.45 -0.83 -5.41
CA HIS A 181 4.34 0.03 -5.81
C HIS A 181 3.11 -0.83 -6.07
N PHE A 182 2.09 -0.63 -5.26
CA PHE A 182 0.76 -1.15 -5.52
C PHE A 182 -0.23 0.01 -5.63
N ASP A 183 -1.26 -0.16 -6.43
CA ASP A 183 -2.36 0.80 -6.47
C ASP A 183 -3.32 0.51 -5.30
N PRO A 184 -3.50 1.43 -4.34
CA PRO A 184 -4.49 1.26 -3.28
C PRO A 184 -5.90 0.97 -3.81
N CYS A 185 -6.24 1.42 -5.03
CA CYS A 185 -7.51 1.11 -5.67
C CYS A 185 -7.68 -0.39 -5.99
N GLU A 186 -6.57 -1.13 -6.20
CA GLU A 186 -6.63 -2.59 -6.38
C GLU A 186 -7.11 -3.27 -5.09
N LEU A 187 -6.66 -2.81 -3.93
CA LEU A 187 -7.12 -3.31 -2.64
C LEU A 187 -8.56 -2.88 -2.35
N GLU A 188 -8.93 -1.64 -2.68
CA GLU A 188 -10.30 -1.14 -2.52
C GLU A 188 -11.31 -1.97 -3.33
N ALA A 189 -10.91 -2.43 -4.52
CA ALA A 189 -11.76 -3.28 -5.37
C ALA A 189 -12.08 -4.66 -4.76
N LEU A 190 -11.30 -5.11 -3.77
CA LEU A 190 -11.54 -6.37 -3.05
C LEU A 190 -12.65 -6.21 -2.00
N ILE A 191 -12.88 -4.98 -1.52
CA ILE A 191 -13.86 -4.70 -0.47
C ILE A 191 -15.28 -4.77 -1.03
N PRO A 192 -16.16 -5.60 -0.46
CA PRO A 192 -17.53 -5.71 -0.94
C PRO A 192 -18.30 -4.39 -0.79
N ASN A 193 -19.08 -4.04 -1.80
CA ASN A 193 -19.95 -2.87 -1.71
C ASN A 193 -21.22 -3.20 -0.93
N LEU A 194 -21.34 -2.67 0.29
CA LEU A 194 -22.49 -2.87 1.18
C LEU A 194 -23.81 -2.37 0.61
N SER A 195 -23.80 -1.39 -0.29
CA SER A 195 -25.04 -0.88 -0.93
C SER A 195 -25.77 -1.95 -1.73
N LYS A 196 -25.11 -3.02 -2.14
CA LYS A 196 -25.73 -4.16 -2.82
C LYS A 196 -26.64 -5.00 -1.90
N PHE A 197 -26.49 -4.84 -0.59
CA PHE A 197 -27.25 -5.56 0.44
C PHE A 197 -28.26 -4.66 1.15
N GLU A 198 -28.43 -3.44 0.67
CA GLU A 198 -29.35 -2.46 1.22
C GLU A 198 -30.73 -2.64 0.58
N VAL A 199 -31.76 -2.78 1.42
CA VAL A 199 -33.16 -2.83 1.04
C VAL A 199 -33.89 -1.80 1.88
N ASP A 200 -34.62 -0.87 1.25
CA ASP A 200 -35.34 0.22 1.89
C ASP A 200 -34.46 1.07 2.85
N GLY A 201 -33.21 1.28 2.48
CA GLY A 201 -32.24 2.06 3.25
C GLY A 201 -31.63 1.32 4.46
N GLU A 202 -31.91 0.02 4.62
CA GLU A 202 -31.38 -0.79 5.72
C GLU A 202 -30.65 -2.04 5.21
N ILE A 203 -29.59 -2.43 5.92
CA ILE A 203 -28.89 -3.70 5.73
C ILE A 203 -29.41 -4.69 6.78
N ARG A 204 -29.84 -5.87 6.32
CA ARG A 204 -30.34 -6.94 7.20
C ARG A 204 -29.70 -8.28 6.82
N LEU A 205 -28.42 -8.41 7.11
CA LEU A 205 -27.68 -9.66 6.92
C LEU A 205 -27.76 -10.48 8.23
N ASP A 206 -28.33 -11.68 8.16
CA ASP A 206 -28.32 -12.63 9.28
C ASP A 206 -26.88 -13.17 9.53
N ALA A 207 -26.72 -14.07 10.50
CA ALA A 207 -25.41 -14.64 10.82
C ALA A 207 -24.79 -15.37 9.62
N LYS A 208 -25.60 -16.11 8.86
CA LYS A 208 -25.11 -16.86 7.71
C LYS A 208 -24.61 -15.94 6.60
N ALA A 209 -25.43 -14.98 6.18
CA ALA A 209 -25.08 -14.05 5.12
C ALA A 209 -23.89 -13.15 5.52
N SER A 210 -23.81 -12.72 6.78
CA SER A 210 -22.67 -11.97 7.30
C SER A 210 -21.38 -12.79 7.29
N THR A 211 -21.46 -14.08 7.64
CA THR A 211 -20.29 -14.99 7.58
C THR A 211 -19.86 -15.26 6.14
N GLU A 212 -20.79 -15.51 5.23
CA GLU A 212 -20.50 -15.72 3.82
C GLU A 212 -19.80 -14.51 3.21
N LEU A 213 -20.22 -13.30 3.58
CA LEU A 213 -19.61 -12.05 3.14
C LEU A 213 -18.18 -11.90 3.68
N ALA A 214 -17.95 -12.19 4.97
CA ALA A 214 -16.62 -12.17 5.56
C ALA A 214 -15.69 -13.20 4.92
N LEU A 215 -16.16 -14.43 4.71
CA LEU A 215 -15.40 -15.49 4.03
C LEU A 215 -15.05 -15.11 2.58
N ALA A 216 -15.95 -14.43 1.87
CA ALA A 216 -15.69 -13.96 0.51
C ALA A 216 -14.58 -12.91 0.48
N LEU A 217 -14.59 -11.96 1.43
CA LEU A 217 -13.56 -10.94 1.53
C LEU A 217 -12.20 -11.55 1.84
N ASN A 218 -12.09 -12.40 2.87
CA ASN A 218 -10.83 -13.05 3.23
C ASN A 218 -10.26 -13.91 2.09
N ARG A 219 -11.12 -14.61 1.34
CA ARG A 219 -10.70 -15.37 0.17
C ARG A 219 -10.15 -14.46 -0.92
N SER A 220 -10.85 -13.38 -1.23
CA SER A 220 -10.40 -12.41 -2.24
C SER A 220 -9.07 -11.78 -1.84
N SER A 221 -8.88 -11.47 -0.56
CA SER A 221 -7.63 -10.99 0.00
C SER A 221 -6.51 -12.02 -0.17
N ALA A 222 -6.71 -13.27 0.27
CA ALA A 222 -5.74 -14.34 0.14
C ALA A 222 -5.33 -14.59 -1.32
N ASP A 223 -6.29 -14.64 -2.24
CA ASP A 223 -6.04 -14.89 -3.66
C ASP A 223 -5.27 -13.72 -4.30
N PHE A 224 -5.59 -12.48 -3.93
CA PHE A 224 -4.86 -11.30 -4.37
C PHE A 224 -3.40 -11.37 -3.94
N PHE A 225 -3.12 -11.57 -2.64
CA PHE A 225 -1.76 -11.58 -2.13
C PHE A 225 -0.94 -12.77 -2.66
N ARG A 226 -1.56 -13.92 -2.89
CA ARG A 226 -0.91 -15.08 -3.51
C ARG A 226 -0.53 -14.78 -4.96
N SER A 227 -1.48 -14.30 -5.75
CA SER A 227 -1.24 -13.92 -7.14
C SER A 227 -0.23 -12.79 -7.27
N TYR A 228 -0.26 -11.84 -6.33
CA TYR A 228 0.71 -10.74 -6.31
C TYR A 228 2.12 -11.24 -5.99
N ALA A 229 2.27 -12.18 -5.05
CA ALA A 229 3.54 -12.80 -4.70
C ALA A 229 4.19 -13.57 -5.86
N GLU A 230 3.39 -14.15 -6.78
CA GLU A 230 3.91 -14.85 -7.96
C GLU A 230 4.68 -13.95 -8.93
N LYS A 231 4.46 -12.64 -8.89
CA LYS A 231 5.19 -11.67 -9.71
C LYS A 231 6.66 -11.53 -9.32
N PHE A 232 7.08 -12.09 -8.19
CA PHE A 232 8.41 -11.88 -7.61
C PHE A 232 9.20 -13.17 -7.51
N ALA A 233 10.54 -13.02 -7.61
CA ALA A 233 11.47 -14.10 -7.28
C ALA A 233 11.37 -14.48 -5.80
N ASP A 234 11.99 -15.58 -5.41
CA ASP A 234 11.97 -16.08 -4.03
C ASP A 234 12.78 -15.14 -3.12
N THR A 235 12.08 -14.33 -2.36
CA THR A 235 12.61 -13.24 -1.52
C THR A 235 11.88 -13.21 -0.17
N GLN A 236 12.45 -12.51 0.81
CA GLN A 236 11.80 -12.31 2.11
C GLN A 236 10.45 -11.57 1.95
N GLY A 237 10.36 -10.59 1.06
CA GLY A 237 9.12 -9.87 0.81
C GLY A 237 8.03 -10.76 0.21
N LYS A 238 8.41 -11.67 -0.71
CA LYS A 238 7.48 -12.68 -1.22
C LYS A 238 6.95 -13.58 -0.11
N GLN A 239 7.81 -13.99 0.82
CA GLN A 239 7.38 -14.81 1.96
C GLN A 239 6.39 -14.04 2.85
N VAL A 240 6.60 -12.74 3.09
CA VAL A 240 5.64 -11.91 3.84
C VAL A 240 4.27 -11.91 3.17
N LEU A 241 4.19 -11.75 1.84
CA LEU A 241 2.92 -11.78 1.10
C LEU A 241 2.24 -13.16 1.17
N LEU A 242 3.01 -14.24 1.05
CA LEU A 242 2.50 -15.60 1.14
C LEU A 242 2.08 -15.98 2.57
N ASP A 243 2.80 -15.49 3.59
CA ASP A 243 2.43 -15.67 5.00
C ASP A 243 1.08 -15.00 5.27
N PHE A 244 0.90 -13.78 4.79
CA PHE A 244 -0.37 -13.07 4.90
C PHE A 244 -1.50 -13.85 4.23
N ALA A 245 -1.32 -14.29 2.98
CA ALA A 245 -2.33 -15.09 2.29
C ALA A 245 -2.70 -16.38 3.05
N ARG A 246 -1.73 -17.04 3.70
CA ARG A 246 -1.98 -18.22 4.55
C ARG A 246 -2.72 -17.89 5.84
N GLN A 247 -2.44 -16.73 6.44
CA GLN A 247 -3.20 -16.27 7.61
C GLN A 247 -4.67 -16.06 7.27
N GLU A 248 -4.97 -15.41 6.14
CA GLU A 248 -6.34 -15.23 5.64
C GLU A 248 -7.08 -16.56 5.42
N GLU A 249 -6.39 -17.56 4.86
CA GLU A 249 -6.97 -18.90 4.68
C GLU A 249 -7.25 -19.59 6.01
N THR A 250 -6.33 -19.51 6.97
CA THR A 250 -6.49 -20.07 8.30
C THR A 250 -7.66 -19.43 9.02
N HIS A 251 -7.76 -18.12 8.92
CA HIS A 251 -8.85 -17.33 9.46
C HIS A 251 -10.20 -17.73 8.85
N SER A 252 -10.27 -17.86 7.53
CA SER A 252 -11.45 -18.34 6.83
C SER A 252 -11.92 -19.72 7.33
N ASN A 253 -10.98 -20.63 7.61
CA ASN A 253 -11.32 -21.96 8.13
C ASN A 253 -11.89 -21.92 9.54
N LEU A 254 -11.33 -21.07 10.42
CA LEU A 254 -11.84 -20.88 11.79
C LEU A 254 -13.25 -20.28 11.78
N ILE A 255 -13.50 -19.27 10.93
CA ILE A 255 -14.82 -18.65 10.76
C ILE A 255 -15.83 -19.72 10.31
N ARG A 256 -15.47 -20.54 9.32
CA ARG A 256 -16.35 -21.61 8.82
C ARG A 256 -16.66 -22.63 9.90
N GLN A 257 -15.67 -23.09 10.63
CA GLN A 257 -15.86 -24.05 11.72
C GLN A 257 -16.82 -23.50 12.79
N ARG A 258 -16.62 -22.27 13.22
CA ARG A 258 -17.53 -21.63 14.20
C ARG A 258 -18.95 -21.44 13.68
N MET A 259 -19.11 -21.14 12.40
CA MET A 259 -20.43 -21.07 11.78
C MET A 259 -21.12 -22.43 11.79
N GLU A 260 -20.41 -23.52 11.46
CA GLU A 260 -20.93 -24.88 11.49
C GLU A 260 -21.36 -25.29 12.91
N GLU A 261 -20.58 -24.92 13.92
CA GLU A 261 -20.90 -25.11 15.35
C GLU A 261 -22.18 -24.34 15.75
N MET A 262 -22.27 -23.04 15.36
CA MET A 262 -23.45 -22.21 15.67
C MET A 262 -24.73 -22.70 14.99
N LEU A 263 -24.63 -23.25 13.77
CA LEU A 263 -25.74 -23.77 13.00
C LEU A 263 -26.11 -25.24 13.35
N GLY A 264 -25.39 -25.85 14.29
CA GLY A 264 -25.58 -27.25 14.67
C GLY A 264 -25.23 -28.25 13.56
N LEU A 265 -24.38 -27.85 12.62
CA LEU A 265 -23.95 -28.64 11.46
C LEU A 265 -22.66 -29.42 11.71
N SER A 266 -22.06 -29.29 12.90
CA SER A 266 -20.88 -30.08 13.28
C SER A 266 -21.20 -31.55 13.21
N LYS A 267 -20.50 -32.24 12.30
CA LYS A 267 -20.58 -33.71 12.21
C LYS A 267 -20.00 -34.29 13.51
N VAL A 268 -20.83 -35.06 14.23
CA VAL A 268 -20.42 -36.00 15.30
C VAL A 268 -19.44 -37.02 14.72
#